data_32dd4084b8e1e1aa3d19ada4841c5e92
#
_entry.id   32dd4084b8e1e1aa3d19ada4841c5e92
#
_cell.length_a   1.000
_cell.length_b   1.000
_cell.length_c   1.000
_cell.angle_alpha   90.00
_cell.angle_beta   90.00
_cell.angle_gamma   90.00
#
_symmetry.space_group_name_H-M   'P 1'
#
loop_
_entity.id
_entity.type
_entity.pdbx_description
1 polymer ?
#
loop_
_entity_poly.entity_id
_entity_poly.type
_entity_poly.pdbx_seq_one_letter_code
_entity_poly.pdbx_strand_id
1 'polypeptide(L)'
;MLREETEEELSDGRKYTANDMVRIGTDDCRGCSDCCRMGPVIVLDPLDVFELNRFLGQSFEELLNETIELKVIDGLILPVLKLVAEDSPAMASGQLPATQSTPAAAPATQFTPAAAPEDPEPMVCPYLGQDGRCTIHDFRPGICRMYPLGRSWENGDFHYILQVNECTHCSGTKIKVRKWLGIPNLDAYEDFCRSWHDLLERTRRLLGGTKPDGSLSRQVCIYLLQQFYLCDWKIDDFYTVFGSRRAEALRHLGFAI
;
A
#
# COMPACT_ATOMS: atom_id res chain seq x y z
N MET A 1 -6.85 -5.12 4.20
CA MET A 1 -7.36 -3.96 4.98
C MET A 1 -8.31 -4.54 6.00
N LEU A 2 -7.89 -4.55 7.25
CA LEU A 2 -8.68 -5.12 8.35
C LEU A 2 -9.65 -4.02 8.84
N ARG A 3 -10.77 -3.85 8.14
CA ARG A 3 -11.94 -3.14 8.67
C ARG A 3 -12.99 -4.19 9.03
N GLU A 4 -13.61 -4.03 10.18
CA GLU A 4 -14.72 -4.88 10.65
C GLU A 4 -16.04 -4.55 9.92
N GLU A 5 -16.06 -3.49 9.10
CA GLU A 5 -17.21 -3.04 8.31
C GLU A 5 -17.39 -3.89 7.06
N THR A 6 -18.63 -4.18 6.73
CA THR A 6 -18.98 -4.94 5.52
C THR A 6 -18.81 -4.08 4.27
N GLU A 7 -18.61 -4.71 3.10
CA GLU A 7 -18.53 -4.00 1.82
C GLU A 7 -19.79 -3.15 1.54
N GLU A 8 -20.94 -3.61 2.00
CA GLU A 8 -22.23 -2.91 1.84
C GLU A 8 -22.28 -1.60 2.66
N GLU A 9 -21.59 -1.56 3.80
CA GLU A 9 -21.49 -0.35 4.65
C GLU A 9 -20.43 0.63 4.14
N LEU A 10 -19.41 0.11 3.47
CA LEU A 10 -18.27 0.89 2.98
C LEU A 10 -18.49 1.48 1.58
N SER A 11 -19.43 0.96 0.80
CA SER A 11 -19.55 1.32 -0.62
C SER A 11 -20.92 1.93 -0.95
N ASP A 12 -21.00 2.56 -2.12
CA ASP A 12 -22.28 3.02 -2.68
C ASP A 12 -23.16 1.88 -3.23
N GLY A 13 -22.78 0.62 -2.98
CA GLY A 13 -23.47 -0.60 -3.42
C GLY A 13 -23.35 -0.89 -4.92
N ARG A 14 -22.46 -0.20 -5.62
CA ARG A 14 -22.24 -0.37 -7.06
C ARG A 14 -20.88 -0.93 -7.38
N LYS A 15 -20.84 -1.80 -8.38
CA LYS A 15 -19.62 -2.33 -8.97
C LYS A 15 -19.32 -1.61 -10.27
N TYR A 16 -18.09 -1.13 -10.41
CA TYR A 16 -17.63 -0.37 -11.56
C TYR A 16 -16.51 -1.10 -12.28
N THR A 17 -16.49 -0.99 -13.60
CA THR A 17 -15.35 -1.33 -14.44
C THR A 17 -14.52 -0.07 -14.74
N ALA A 18 -13.35 -0.23 -15.34
CA ALA A 18 -12.51 0.89 -15.77
C ALA A 18 -13.21 1.89 -16.69
N ASN A 19 -14.22 1.45 -17.43
CA ASN A 19 -14.95 2.28 -18.42
C ASN A 19 -16.20 2.96 -17.87
N ASP A 20 -16.63 2.59 -16.66
CA ASP A 20 -17.80 3.17 -16.05
C ASP A 20 -17.57 4.57 -15.52
N MET A 21 -18.67 5.33 -15.43
CA MET A 21 -18.67 6.67 -14.86
C MET A 21 -18.99 6.61 -13.37
N VAL A 22 -18.11 7.13 -12.57
CA VAL A 22 -18.26 7.24 -11.11
C VAL A 22 -18.32 8.70 -10.68
N ARG A 23 -19.04 8.99 -9.59
CA ARG A 23 -19.19 10.33 -9.03
C ARG A 23 -18.13 10.57 -7.94
N ILE A 24 -16.95 10.98 -8.33
CA ILE A 24 -15.84 11.25 -7.40
C ILE A 24 -15.57 12.75 -7.28
N GLY A 25 -15.79 13.51 -8.37
CA GLY A 25 -15.36 14.89 -8.46
C GLY A 25 -13.88 15.03 -8.84
N THR A 26 -13.56 16.07 -9.61
CA THR A 26 -12.19 16.31 -10.10
C THR A 26 -11.60 17.61 -9.61
N ASP A 27 -12.44 18.53 -9.14
CA ASP A 27 -12.03 19.93 -8.91
C ASP A 27 -11.46 20.14 -7.51
N ASP A 28 -11.74 19.24 -6.57
CA ASP A 28 -11.48 19.45 -5.16
C ASP A 28 -10.28 18.65 -4.62
N CYS A 29 -9.70 17.74 -5.43
CA CYS A 29 -8.51 16.97 -5.03
C CYS A 29 -7.23 17.83 -5.13
N ARG A 30 -7.20 18.96 -4.41
CA ARG A 30 -6.10 19.92 -4.42
C ARG A 30 -5.44 20.04 -3.05
N GLY A 31 -5.07 18.92 -2.44
CA GLY A 31 -4.34 18.95 -1.18
C GLY A 31 -5.23 18.83 0.06
N CYS A 32 -6.35 18.09 -0.04
CA CYS A 32 -7.17 17.76 1.14
C CYS A 32 -6.50 16.76 2.07
N SER A 33 -5.52 16.01 1.59
CA SER A 33 -4.78 14.97 2.32
C SER A 33 -5.60 13.76 2.86
N ASP A 34 -6.88 13.64 2.55
CA ASP A 34 -7.71 12.51 3.00
C ASP A 34 -7.08 11.15 2.65
N CYS A 35 -6.55 11.01 1.41
CA CYS A 35 -5.85 9.81 0.99
C CYS A 35 -4.54 9.55 1.77
N CYS A 36 -3.96 10.55 2.42
CA CYS A 36 -2.78 10.40 3.29
C CYS A 36 -3.17 10.01 4.72
N ARG A 37 -4.47 9.93 5.04
CA ARG A 37 -5.07 9.57 6.32
C ARG A 37 -6.02 8.37 6.22
N MET A 38 -6.01 7.66 5.08
CA MET A 38 -7.02 6.64 4.74
C MET A 38 -6.99 5.38 5.62
N GLY A 39 -6.22 5.34 6.68
CA GLY A 39 -6.23 4.24 7.64
C GLY A 39 -4.84 3.81 8.10
N PRO A 40 -4.77 2.83 9.02
CA PRO A 40 -3.55 2.50 9.75
C PRO A 40 -2.54 1.69 8.91
N VAL A 41 -2.92 1.19 7.74
CA VAL A 41 -2.05 0.30 6.93
C VAL A 41 -2.23 0.57 5.45
N ILE A 42 -1.15 0.99 4.80
CA ILE A 42 -1.08 1.15 3.35
C ILE A 42 -0.10 0.10 2.82
N VAL A 43 -0.64 -1.02 2.33
CA VAL A 43 0.16 -2.13 1.79
C VAL A 43 0.67 -1.75 0.42
N LEU A 44 1.97 -1.99 0.19
CA LEU A 44 2.65 -1.74 -1.08
C LEU A 44 2.77 -3.04 -1.88
N ASP A 45 2.38 -3.00 -3.12
CA ASP A 45 2.64 -4.09 -4.05
C ASP A 45 4.04 -3.95 -4.71
N PRO A 46 4.51 -4.95 -5.47
CA PRO A 46 5.83 -4.88 -6.12
C PRO A 46 5.99 -3.71 -7.10
N LEU A 47 4.92 -3.28 -7.76
CA LEU A 47 4.96 -2.13 -8.67
C LEU A 47 5.12 -0.83 -7.90
N ASP A 48 4.42 -0.70 -6.78
CA ASP A 48 4.51 0.48 -5.90
C ASP A 48 5.96 0.68 -5.43
N VAL A 49 6.60 -0.39 -4.96
CA VAL A 49 7.99 -0.33 -4.50
C VAL A 49 8.95 -0.07 -5.66
N PHE A 50 8.74 -0.71 -6.81
CA PHE A 50 9.52 -0.44 -8.01
C PHE A 50 9.47 1.04 -8.43
N GLU A 51 8.28 1.63 -8.44
CA GLU A 51 8.11 3.05 -8.78
C GLU A 51 8.75 3.96 -7.73
N LEU A 52 8.57 3.67 -6.43
CA LEU A 52 9.23 4.42 -5.35
C LEU A 52 10.76 4.38 -5.49
N ASN A 53 11.35 3.19 -5.67
CA ASN A 53 12.80 3.04 -5.86
C ASN A 53 13.29 3.85 -7.05
N ARG A 54 12.59 3.76 -8.17
CA ARG A 54 12.97 4.42 -9.42
C ARG A 54 12.92 5.95 -9.32
N PHE A 55 11.85 6.50 -8.76
CA PHE A 55 11.61 7.93 -8.73
C PHE A 55 12.33 8.63 -7.58
N LEU A 56 12.52 7.96 -6.45
CA LEU A 56 13.28 8.49 -5.32
C LEU A 56 14.78 8.24 -5.45
N GLY A 57 15.19 7.32 -6.34
CA GLY A 57 16.59 6.90 -6.47
C GLY A 57 17.11 6.15 -5.24
N GLN A 58 16.21 5.50 -4.48
CA GLN A 58 16.50 4.78 -3.25
C GLN A 58 16.36 3.27 -3.48
N SER A 59 17.20 2.47 -2.82
CA SER A 59 17.03 1.03 -2.73
C SER A 59 15.89 0.65 -1.80
N PHE A 60 15.44 -0.61 -1.88
CA PHE A 60 14.41 -1.10 -0.94
C PHE A 60 14.88 -1.04 0.52
N GLU A 61 16.18 -1.30 0.79
CA GLU A 61 16.75 -1.20 2.12
C GLU A 61 16.76 0.23 2.65
N GLU A 62 17.01 1.21 1.80
CA GLU A 62 16.93 2.63 2.19
C GLU A 62 15.49 3.02 2.50
N LEU A 63 14.52 2.59 1.67
CA LEU A 63 13.11 2.80 1.94
C LEU A 63 12.65 2.14 3.24
N LEU A 64 13.14 0.91 3.58
CA LEU A 64 12.84 0.22 4.84
C LEU A 64 13.36 1.00 6.07
N ASN A 65 14.45 1.71 5.92
CA ASN A 65 14.97 2.53 7.02
C ASN A 65 14.15 3.81 7.25
N GLU A 66 13.53 4.34 6.20
CA GLU A 66 12.94 5.67 6.21
C GLU A 66 11.41 5.65 6.22
N THR A 67 10.81 5.08 5.18
CA THR A 67 9.39 5.30 4.85
C THR A 67 8.55 4.03 4.73
N ILE A 68 9.19 2.87 4.72
CA ILE A 68 8.53 1.57 4.64
C ILE A 68 8.85 0.74 5.88
N GLU A 69 7.92 -0.08 6.30
CA GLU A 69 8.11 -1.13 7.31
C GLU A 69 7.53 -2.45 6.84
N LEU A 70 7.97 -3.56 7.44
CA LEU A 70 7.41 -4.87 7.16
C LEU A 70 6.36 -5.23 8.22
N LYS A 71 5.14 -5.54 7.78
CA LYS A 71 4.06 -5.99 8.66
C LYS A 71 3.53 -7.34 8.24
N VAL A 72 2.95 -8.06 9.21
CA VAL A 72 2.18 -9.27 8.94
C VAL A 72 0.78 -8.87 8.51
N ILE A 73 0.45 -9.15 7.26
CA ILE A 73 -0.86 -8.88 6.66
C ILE A 73 -1.44 -10.23 6.20
N ASP A 74 -2.53 -10.64 6.80
CA ASP A 74 -3.22 -11.91 6.49
C ASP A 74 -2.25 -13.12 6.43
N GLY A 75 -1.34 -13.20 7.40
CA GLY A 75 -0.37 -14.29 7.51
C GLY A 75 0.88 -14.18 6.62
N LEU A 76 1.00 -13.15 5.80
CA LEU A 76 2.17 -12.86 4.98
C LEU A 76 2.92 -11.63 5.48
N ILE A 77 4.25 -11.61 5.34
CA ILE A 77 5.05 -10.43 5.62
C ILE A 77 5.10 -9.59 4.35
N LEU A 78 4.50 -8.40 4.42
CA LEU A 78 4.41 -7.48 3.28
C LEU A 78 4.94 -6.09 3.67
N PRO A 79 5.52 -5.33 2.73
CA PRO A 79 5.89 -3.94 2.96
C PRO A 79 4.64 -3.05 3.03
N VAL A 80 4.67 -2.12 3.97
CA VAL A 80 3.64 -1.09 4.15
C VAL A 80 4.31 0.26 4.33
N LEU A 81 3.59 1.35 4.07
CA LEU A 81 4.09 2.68 4.43
C LEU A 81 4.19 2.81 5.95
N LYS A 82 5.33 3.32 6.41
CA LYS A 82 5.58 3.63 7.81
C LYS A 82 4.92 4.95 8.15
N LEU A 83 3.72 4.88 8.71
CA LEU A 83 2.99 6.08 9.10
C LEU A 83 3.73 6.81 10.23
N VAL A 84 3.62 8.12 10.25
CA VAL A 84 4.24 9.01 11.24
C VAL A 84 3.17 9.83 11.96
N ALA A 85 3.46 10.26 13.19
CA ALA A 85 2.59 11.21 13.88
C ALA A 85 2.53 12.53 13.09
N GLU A 86 1.36 13.16 13.04
CA GLU A 86 1.14 14.37 12.24
C GLU A 86 2.07 15.52 12.64
N ASP A 87 2.39 15.62 13.94
CA ASP A 87 3.30 16.66 14.49
C ASP A 87 4.77 16.21 14.48
N SER A 88 5.13 15.15 13.77
CA SER A 88 6.50 14.64 13.73
C SER A 88 7.48 15.63 13.08
N PRO A 89 8.71 15.78 13.61
CA PRO A 89 9.78 16.56 12.97
C PRO A 89 10.10 16.11 11.53
N ALA A 90 9.81 14.87 11.17
CA ALA A 90 9.93 14.37 9.80
C ALA A 90 9.02 15.12 8.83
N MET A 91 7.84 15.58 9.30
CA MET A 91 6.92 16.42 8.54
C MET A 91 7.44 17.87 8.42
N ALA A 92 8.20 18.34 9.40
CA ALA A 92 8.67 19.73 9.49
C ALA A 92 9.80 20.06 8.50
N SER A 93 10.58 19.08 8.05
CA SER A 93 11.79 19.32 7.26
C SER A 93 11.57 19.31 5.75
N GLY A 94 10.47 18.73 5.24
CA GLY A 94 10.29 18.50 3.80
C GLY A 94 11.41 17.65 3.16
N GLN A 95 12.34 17.20 3.97
CA GLN A 95 13.44 16.29 3.63
C GLN A 95 13.15 14.93 4.24
N LEU A 96 13.32 13.89 3.48
CA LEU A 96 13.38 12.51 3.97
C LEU A 96 14.38 12.46 5.14
N PRO A 97 14.06 11.78 6.26
CA PRO A 97 14.94 11.75 7.42
C PRO A 97 16.29 11.14 7.05
N ALA A 98 17.32 11.96 7.07
CA ALA A 98 18.69 11.47 6.95
C ALA A 98 19.00 10.58 8.16
N THR A 99 19.58 9.42 7.90
CA THR A 99 19.98 8.41 8.88
C THR A 99 20.69 9.02 10.08
N GLN A 100 20.05 9.01 11.24
CA GLN A 100 20.76 9.16 12.50
C GLN A 100 21.10 7.75 13.03
N SER A 101 22.40 7.45 12.96
CA SER A 101 23.01 6.26 13.51
C SER A 101 22.94 6.27 15.04
N THR A 102 22.51 5.14 15.58
CA THR A 102 22.71 4.56 16.92
C THR A 102 22.10 5.30 18.12
N PRO A 103 21.18 4.69 18.86
CA PRO A 103 20.80 5.17 20.19
C PRO A 103 21.81 4.71 21.23
N ALA A 104 22.42 5.67 21.94
CA ALA A 104 23.10 5.43 23.18
C ALA A 104 22.10 4.99 24.26
N ALA A 105 22.50 4.02 25.08
CA ALA A 105 21.70 3.46 26.16
C ALA A 105 21.13 4.56 27.09
N ALA A 106 19.80 4.55 27.24
CA ALA A 106 19.10 5.42 28.18
C ALA A 106 19.20 4.89 29.61
N PRO A 107 19.35 5.76 30.62
CA PRO A 107 19.33 5.36 32.01
C PRO A 107 17.90 5.03 32.48
N ALA A 108 17.81 4.05 33.38
CA ALA A 108 16.57 3.62 34.00
C ALA A 108 15.85 4.78 34.73
N THR A 109 14.67 5.12 34.29
CA THR A 109 13.82 6.12 34.98
C THR A 109 12.58 5.51 35.57
N GLN A 110 12.25 6.01 36.71
CA GLN A 110 11.27 5.64 37.73
C GLN A 110 9.84 5.51 37.18
N PHE A 111 9.13 4.52 37.70
CA PHE A 111 7.71 4.24 37.49
C PHE A 111 6.86 5.40 38.02
N THR A 112 6.25 6.16 37.15
CA THR A 112 5.12 7.05 37.45
C THR A 112 3.82 6.35 37.00
N PRO A 113 2.72 6.38 37.77
CA PRO A 113 1.47 5.72 37.35
C PRO A 113 0.93 6.42 36.10
N ALA A 114 0.60 5.60 35.09
CA ALA A 114 0.13 6.03 33.80
C ALA A 114 -1.19 6.85 33.93
N ALA A 115 -1.20 8.03 33.33
CA ALA A 115 -2.39 8.74 32.96
C ALA A 115 -3.26 7.86 32.02
N ALA A 116 -4.57 8.07 32.03
CA ALA A 116 -5.49 7.40 31.11
C ALA A 116 -4.97 7.54 29.66
N PRO A 117 -5.17 6.53 28.77
CA PRO A 117 -4.72 6.63 27.41
C PRO A 117 -5.33 7.85 26.76
N GLU A 118 -4.49 8.81 26.40
CA GLU A 118 -4.85 9.88 25.47
C GLU A 118 -5.24 9.21 24.15
N ASP A 119 -6.21 9.75 23.43
CA ASP A 119 -6.59 9.27 22.11
C ASP A 119 -5.30 9.15 21.25
N PRO A 120 -5.11 8.03 20.53
CA PRO A 120 -3.88 7.84 19.77
C PRO A 120 -3.68 9.00 18.80
N GLU A 121 -2.50 9.61 18.83
CA GLU A 121 -2.15 10.70 17.91
C GLU A 121 -2.48 10.32 16.46
N PRO A 122 -3.05 11.23 15.67
CA PRO A 122 -3.39 10.95 14.29
C PRO A 122 -2.12 10.63 13.49
N MET A 123 -2.12 9.43 12.89
CA MET A 123 -1.03 8.94 12.08
C MET A 123 -1.27 9.26 10.62
N VAL A 124 -0.25 9.76 9.91
CA VAL A 124 -0.33 10.19 8.52
C VAL A 124 0.75 9.56 7.65
N CYS A 125 0.54 9.60 6.35
CA CYS A 125 1.50 9.14 5.35
C CYS A 125 2.82 9.92 5.45
N PRO A 126 4.01 9.27 5.42
CA PRO A 126 5.32 9.93 5.51
C PRO A 126 5.60 10.87 4.33
N TYR A 127 4.86 10.74 3.23
CA TYR A 127 4.96 11.58 2.04
C TYR A 127 3.94 12.75 2.00
N LEU A 128 3.26 13.02 3.09
CA LEU A 128 2.42 14.21 3.21
C LEU A 128 3.31 15.43 3.46
N GLY A 129 3.30 16.39 2.53
CA GLY A 129 4.05 17.64 2.67
C GLY A 129 3.36 18.62 3.64
N GLN A 130 4.11 19.62 4.11
CA GLN A 130 3.60 20.67 5.00
C GLN A 130 2.49 21.51 4.37
N ASP A 131 2.48 21.60 3.04
CA ASP A 131 1.44 22.28 2.26
C ASP A 131 0.15 21.45 2.11
N GLY A 132 0.07 20.29 2.76
CA GLY A 132 -1.03 19.35 2.67
C GLY A 132 -1.04 18.50 1.40
N ARG A 133 0.01 18.56 0.58
CA ARG A 133 0.09 17.82 -0.68
C ARG A 133 0.99 16.61 -0.58
N CYS A 134 0.67 15.59 -1.36
CA CYS A 134 1.51 14.41 -1.50
C CYS A 134 2.80 14.75 -2.27
N THR A 135 3.97 14.57 -1.67
CA THR A 135 5.28 14.83 -2.29
C THR A 135 5.63 13.82 -3.39
N ILE A 136 4.98 12.66 -3.39
CA ILE A 136 5.15 11.59 -4.40
C ILE A 136 3.91 11.44 -5.29
N HIS A 137 3.12 12.52 -5.49
CA HIS A 137 1.81 12.45 -6.14
C HIS A 137 1.84 11.76 -7.51
N ASP A 138 2.87 11.99 -8.31
CA ASP A 138 2.96 11.48 -9.68
C ASP A 138 3.28 9.98 -9.73
N PHE A 139 3.94 9.46 -8.71
CA PHE A 139 4.32 8.03 -8.57
C PHE A 139 3.82 7.41 -7.26
N ARG A 140 2.72 7.95 -6.73
CA ARG A 140 2.04 7.43 -5.55
C ARG A 140 1.56 6.00 -5.74
N PRO A 141 1.52 5.18 -4.68
CA PRO A 141 1.04 3.80 -4.73
C PRO A 141 -0.35 3.66 -5.36
N GLY A 142 -0.60 2.52 -5.97
CA GLY A 142 -1.84 2.23 -6.67
C GLY A 142 -3.09 2.41 -5.81
N ILE A 143 -3.03 2.06 -4.52
CA ILE A 143 -4.12 2.30 -3.57
C ILE A 143 -4.40 3.80 -3.38
N CYS A 144 -3.35 4.63 -3.34
CA CYS A 144 -3.51 6.09 -3.23
C CYS A 144 -4.06 6.70 -4.52
N ARG A 145 -3.68 6.16 -5.70
CA ARG A 145 -4.24 6.59 -6.99
C ARG A 145 -5.71 6.28 -7.10
N MET A 146 -6.11 5.15 -6.55
CA MET A 146 -7.47 4.65 -6.62
C MET A 146 -8.41 5.43 -5.70
N TYR A 147 -7.94 5.84 -4.52
CA TYR A 147 -8.77 6.49 -3.50
C TYR A 147 -9.62 7.66 -4.08
N PRO A 148 -10.92 7.78 -3.75
CA PRO A 148 -11.69 6.98 -2.78
C PRO A 148 -12.30 5.70 -3.35
N LEU A 149 -11.85 5.22 -4.52
CA LEU A 149 -12.25 3.90 -4.98
C LEU A 149 -11.50 2.82 -4.21
N GLY A 150 -12.15 1.66 -4.07
CA GLY A 150 -11.59 0.41 -3.59
C GLY A 150 -11.70 -0.68 -4.65
N ARG A 151 -11.15 -1.87 -4.37
CA ARG A 151 -11.37 -3.09 -5.17
C ARG A 151 -12.16 -4.08 -4.35
N SER A 152 -13.25 -4.58 -4.91
CA SER A 152 -14.00 -5.71 -4.40
C SER A 152 -13.63 -6.95 -5.20
N TRP A 153 -13.14 -7.99 -4.52
CA TRP A 153 -12.64 -9.21 -5.15
C TRP A 153 -13.68 -10.30 -5.14
N GLU A 154 -13.95 -10.87 -6.32
CA GLU A 154 -14.86 -11.99 -6.50
C GLU A 154 -14.28 -13.00 -7.49
N ASN A 155 -14.21 -14.28 -7.11
CA ASN A 155 -13.78 -15.38 -7.99
C ASN A 155 -12.43 -15.14 -8.71
N GLY A 156 -11.49 -14.45 -8.07
CA GLY A 156 -10.17 -14.14 -8.64
C GLY A 156 -10.13 -12.95 -9.59
N ASP A 157 -11.25 -12.26 -9.76
CA ASP A 157 -11.36 -10.97 -10.45
C ASP A 157 -11.82 -9.87 -9.49
N PHE A 158 -11.81 -8.61 -9.91
CA PHE A 158 -12.27 -7.51 -9.09
C PHE A 158 -13.11 -6.51 -9.87
N HIS A 159 -13.94 -5.80 -9.12
CA HIS A 159 -14.59 -4.58 -9.55
C HIS A 159 -14.11 -3.41 -8.69
N TYR A 160 -14.16 -2.21 -9.25
CA TYR A 160 -14.01 -1.01 -8.44
C TYR A 160 -15.31 -0.74 -7.68
N ILE A 161 -15.20 -0.25 -6.47
CA ILE A 161 -16.30 0.24 -5.64
C ILE A 161 -15.98 1.66 -5.21
N LEU A 162 -17.00 2.51 -5.07
CA LEU A 162 -16.83 3.82 -4.47
C LEU A 162 -17.01 3.70 -2.96
N GLN A 163 -15.95 3.98 -2.21
CA GLN A 163 -16.01 4.03 -0.76
C GLN A 163 -16.71 5.32 -0.32
N VAL A 164 -17.82 5.16 0.39
CA VAL A 164 -18.61 6.29 0.90
C VAL A 164 -18.01 6.80 2.21
N ASN A 165 -18.15 8.09 2.46
CA ASN A 165 -17.64 8.78 3.67
C ASN A 165 -16.11 8.80 3.84
N GLU A 166 -15.34 8.32 2.88
CA GLU A 166 -13.87 8.32 2.93
C GLU A 166 -13.26 9.63 2.43
N CYS A 167 -13.81 10.22 1.39
CA CYS A 167 -13.35 11.48 0.82
C CYS A 167 -14.33 12.59 1.16
N THR A 168 -13.87 13.57 1.93
CA THR A 168 -14.70 14.72 2.36
C THR A 168 -14.97 15.70 1.21
N HIS A 169 -14.24 15.58 0.10
CA HIS A 169 -14.27 16.49 -1.05
C HIS A 169 -14.87 15.87 -2.32
N CYS A 170 -15.61 14.78 -2.21
CA CYS A 170 -16.27 14.20 -3.37
C CYS A 170 -17.41 15.09 -3.88
N SER A 171 -17.14 15.93 -4.90
CA SER A 171 -18.07 16.93 -5.44
C SER A 171 -19.22 16.34 -6.26
N GLY A 172 -19.22 15.06 -6.53
CA GLY A 172 -20.24 14.40 -7.33
C GLY A 172 -20.12 14.59 -8.85
N THR A 173 -19.07 15.23 -9.33
CA THR A 173 -18.77 15.28 -10.78
C THR A 173 -18.47 13.87 -11.30
N LYS A 174 -19.03 13.53 -12.45
CA LYS A 174 -18.82 12.22 -13.08
C LYS A 174 -17.52 12.17 -13.87
N ILE A 175 -16.73 11.12 -13.60
CA ILE A 175 -15.50 10.84 -14.34
C ILE A 175 -15.42 9.35 -14.64
N LYS A 176 -14.79 8.94 -15.75
CA LYS A 176 -14.48 7.52 -15.99
C LYS A 176 -13.45 7.03 -14.99
N VAL A 177 -13.63 5.80 -14.46
CA VAL A 177 -12.68 5.19 -13.51
C VAL A 177 -11.26 5.21 -14.07
N ARG A 178 -11.04 4.78 -15.32
CA ARG A 178 -9.69 4.82 -15.94
C ARG A 178 -9.07 6.22 -16.00
N LYS A 179 -9.88 7.24 -16.18
CA LYS A 179 -9.40 8.63 -16.20
C LYS A 179 -9.03 9.11 -14.80
N TRP A 180 -9.78 8.68 -13.80
CA TRP A 180 -9.49 8.97 -12.39
C TRP A 180 -8.17 8.34 -11.96
N LEU A 181 -7.96 7.05 -12.25
CA LEU A 181 -6.74 6.32 -11.91
C LEU A 181 -5.49 6.94 -12.55
N GLY A 182 -5.61 7.44 -13.78
CA GLY A 182 -4.49 8.08 -14.49
C GLY A 182 -3.31 7.15 -14.78
N ILE A 183 -3.56 5.83 -14.86
CA ILE A 183 -2.51 4.83 -15.11
C ILE A 183 -2.40 4.63 -16.62
N PRO A 184 -1.22 4.84 -17.24
CA PRO A 184 -1.07 4.85 -18.69
C PRO A 184 -1.44 3.51 -19.36
N ASN A 185 -1.03 2.39 -18.79
CA ASN A 185 -1.35 1.05 -19.29
C ASN A 185 -2.23 0.33 -18.27
N LEU A 186 -3.47 0.80 -18.14
CA LEU A 186 -4.39 0.31 -17.11
C LEU A 186 -4.69 -1.17 -17.27
N ASP A 187 -4.83 -1.68 -18.48
CA ASP A 187 -5.15 -3.09 -18.71
C ASP A 187 -4.01 -3.99 -18.18
N ALA A 188 -2.75 -3.67 -18.49
CA ALA A 188 -1.60 -4.40 -17.93
C ALA A 188 -1.49 -4.25 -16.40
N TYR A 189 -1.84 -3.09 -15.86
CA TYR A 189 -1.89 -2.88 -14.42
C TYR A 189 -2.98 -3.73 -13.75
N GLU A 190 -4.17 -3.81 -14.33
CA GLU A 190 -5.24 -4.65 -13.79
C GLU A 190 -4.87 -6.13 -13.85
N ASP A 191 -4.23 -6.60 -14.94
CA ASP A 191 -3.72 -7.96 -15.06
C ASP A 191 -2.62 -8.27 -14.04
N PHE A 192 -1.75 -7.31 -13.78
CA PHE A 192 -0.77 -7.40 -12.70
C PHE A 192 -1.46 -7.52 -11.34
N CYS A 193 -2.46 -6.68 -11.05
CA CYS A 193 -3.20 -6.73 -9.79
C CYS A 193 -3.86 -8.10 -9.57
N ARG A 194 -4.52 -8.66 -10.60
CA ARG A 194 -5.11 -10.01 -10.55
C ARG A 194 -4.06 -11.08 -10.29
N SER A 195 -2.95 -10.99 -11.02
CA SER A 195 -1.86 -11.96 -10.94
C SER A 195 -1.15 -11.93 -9.58
N TRP A 196 -0.95 -10.75 -9.01
CA TRP A 196 -0.37 -10.57 -7.68
C TRP A 196 -1.32 -11.06 -6.59
N HIS A 197 -2.59 -10.68 -6.66
CA HIS A 197 -3.61 -11.15 -5.73
C HIS A 197 -3.73 -12.68 -5.73
N ASP A 198 -3.80 -13.32 -6.92
CA ASP A 198 -3.85 -14.79 -7.04
C ASP A 198 -2.63 -15.46 -6.40
N LEU A 199 -1.42 -14.92 -6.61
CA LEU A 199 -0.21 -15.45 -5.97
C LEU A 199 -0.29 -15.37 -4.44
N LEU A 200 -0.71 -14.23 -3.89
CA LEU A 200 -0.87 -14.04 -2.46
C LEU A 200 -1.94 -14.97 -1.88
N GLU A 201 -3.09 -15.11 -2.55
CA GLU A 201 -4.17 -15.98 -2.10
C GLU A 201 -3.77 -17.46 -2.10
N ARG A 202 -3.08 -17.93 -3.15
CA ARG A 202 -2.55 -19.29 -3.18
C ARG A 202 -1.54 -19.52 -2.07
N THR A 203 -0.68 -18.54 -1.83
CA THR A 203 0.33 -18.62 -0.76
C THR A 203 -0.32 -18.66 0.62
N ARG A 204 -1.34 -17.84 0.88
CA ARG A 204 -2.11 -17.87 2.13
C ARG A 204 -2.75 -19.23 2.37
N ARG A 205 -3.35 -19.84 1.34
CA ARG A 205 -3.94 -21.18 1.42
C ARG A 205 -2.87 -22.25 1.70
N LEU A 206 -1.70 -22.16 1.06
CA LEU A 206 -0.58 -23.06 1.32
C LEU A 206 -0.13 -23.00 2.78
N LEU A 207 -0.11 -21.82 3.38
CA LEU A 207 0.29 -21.60 4.77
C LEU A 207 -0.85 -21.87 5.77
N GLY A 208 -2.05 -22.20 5.32
CA GLY A 208 -3.20 -22.56 6.16
C GLY A 208 -3.71 -21.43 7.04
N GLY A 209 -3.47 -20.15 6.68
CA GLY A 209 -3.89 -18.99 7.45
C GLY A 209 -3.19 -18.84 8.81
N THR A 210 -2.14 -19.62 9.06
CA THR A 210 -1.38 -19.57 10.33
C THR A 210 -0.50 -18.32 10.39
N LYS A 211 -0.28 -17.83 11.63
CA LYS A 211 0.71 -16.77 11.86
C LYS A 211 2.08 -17.19 11.32
N PRO A 212 2.93 -16.26 10.84
CA PRO A 212 4.24 -16.60 10.24
C PRO A 212 5.28 -17.08 11.29
N ASP A 213 4.85 -17.83 12.28
CA ASP A 213 5.68 -18.34 13.39
C ASP A 213 6.41 -19.65 13.02
N GLY A 214 5.89 -20.38 12.02
CA GLY A 214 6.50 -21.60 11.52
C GLY A 214 7.71 -21.35 10.63
N SER A 215 8.65 -22.28 10.60
CA SER A 215 9.84 -22.18 9.74
C SER A 215 9.45 -22.08 8.25
N LEU A 216 8.44 -22.82 7.82
CA LEU A 216 7.94 -22.79 6.44
C LEU A 216 7.34 -21.43 6.10
N SER A 217 6.47 -20.88 6.95
CA SER A 217 5.84 -19.57 6.72
C SER A 217 6.88 -18.47 6.58
N ARG A 218 7.90 -18.51 7.46
CA ARG A 218 9.01 -17.55 7.39
C ARG A 218 9.81 -17.69 6.10
N GLN A 219 10.15 -18.93 5.68
CA GLN A 219 10.89 -19.17 4.45
C GLN A 219 10.12 -18.68 3.22
N VAL A 220 8.82 -18.95 3.15
CA VAL A 220 7.95 -18.51 2.06
C VAL A 220 7.86 -16.97 2.03
N CYS A 221 7.68 -16.30 3.16
CA CYS A 221 7.67 -14.84 3.22
C CYS A 221 9.00 -14.22 2.78
N ILE A 222 10.14 -14.77 3.25
CA ILE A 222 11.48 -14.32 2.82
C ILE A 222 11.64 -14.51 1.31
N TYR A 223 11.23 -15.66 0.78
CA TYR A 223 11.29 -15.93 -0.65
C TYR A 223 10.48 -14.92 -1.46
N LEU A 224 9.24 -14.60 -1.06
CA LEU A 224 8.42 -13.59 -1.73
C LEU A 224 9.07 -12.20 -1.69
N LEU A 225 9.62 -11.80 -0.52
CA LEU A 225 10.33 -10.54 -0.40
C LEU A 225 11.54 -10.48 -1.33
N GLN A 226 12.34 -11.54 -1.41
CA GLN A 226 13.50 -11.62 -2.29
C GLN A 226 13.11 -11.57 -3.77
N GLN A 227 12.04 -12.26 -4.16
CA GLN A 227 11.62 -12.33 -5.55
C GLN A 227 10.97 -11.05 -6.07
N PHE A 228 10.28 -10.31 -5.21
CA PHE A 228 9.41 -9.22 -5.66
C PHE A 228 9.76 -7.83 -5.11
N TYR A 229 10.58 -7.74 -4.05
CA TYR A 229 10.90 -6.45 -3.43
C TYR A 229 12.41 -6.17 -3.31
N LEU A 230 13.20 -7.19 -2.95
CA LEU A 230 14.67 -7.07 -2.83
C LEU A 230 15.40 -7.30 -4.15
N CYS A 231 14.68 -7.61 -5.21
CA CYS A 231 15.26 -7.88 -6.49
C CYS A 231 15.55 -6.61 -7.28
N ASP A 232 16.63 -6.63 -8.03
CA ASP A 232 16.95 -5.57 -8.96
C ASP A 232 16.04 -5.63 -10.21
N TRP A 233 15.21 -4.65 -10.37
CA TRP A 233 14.35 -4.47 -11.54
C TRP A 233 15.12 -3.71 -12.64
N LYS A 234 16.10 -4.34 -13.24
CA LYS A 234 17.03 -3.71 -14.22
C LYS A 234 16.39 -3.30 -15.56
N ILE A 235 15.06 -3.31 -15.70
CA ILE A 235 14.39 -3.32 -17.00
C ILE A 235 13.32 -2.26 -17.08
N ASP A 236 13.15 -1.69 -18.28
CA ASP A 236 12.10 -0.71 -18.59
C ASP A 236 10.68 -1.32 -18.65
N ASP A 237 10.55 -2.66 -18.64
CA ASP A 237 9.26 -3.37 -18.69
C ASP A 237 9.02 -4.19 -17.42
N PHE A 238 8.44 -3.55 -16.42
CA PHE A 238 8.06 -4.18 -15.16
C PHE A 238 7.13 -5.39 -15.35
N TYR A 239 6.11 -5.27 -16.20
CA TYR A 239 5.08 -6.31 -16.30
C TYR A 239 5.60 -7.62 -16.87
N THR A 240 6.46 -7.57 -17.87
CA THR A 240 7.10 -8.78 -18.44
C THR A 240 7.98 -9.48 -17.41
N VAL A 241 8.79 -8.72 -16.67
CA VAL A 241 9.66 -9.28 -15.63
C VAL A 241 8.85 -9.84 -14.48
N PHE A 242 7.82 -9.13 -14.04
CA PHE A 242 6.89 -9.62 -13.01
C PHE A 242 6.26 -10.95 -13.44
N GLY A 243 5.77 -11.06 -14.67
CA GLY A 243 5.18 -12.31 -15.20
C GLY A 243 6.14 -13.48 -15.11
N SER A 244 7.41 -13.28 -15.51
CA SER A 244 8.44 -14.31 -15.43
C SER A 244 8.75 -14.73 -13.99
N ARG A 245 8.89 -13.78 -13.08
CA ARG A 245 9.12 -14.03 -11.64
C ARG A 245 7.94 -14.72 -10.98
N ARG A 246 6.71 -14.31 -11.34
CA ARG A 246 5.51 -14.97 -10.86
C ARG A 246 5.45 -16.44 -11.29
N ALA A 247 5.75 -16.74 -12.55
CA ALA A 247 5.77 -18.12 -13.05
C ALA A 247 6.83 -18.96 -12.32
N GLU A 248 8.00 -18.39 -12.02
CA GLU A 248 9.02 -19.04 -11.20
C GLU A 248 8.54 -19.27 -9.75
N ALA A 249 7.92 -18.26 -9.13
CA ALA A 249 7.41 -18.37 -7.79
C ALA A 249 6.31 -19.44 -7.67
N LEU A 250 5.39 -19.51 -8.62
CA LEU A 250 4.36 -20.56 -8.66
C LEU A 250 4.99 -21.96 -8.72
N ARG A 251 6.00 -22.17 -9.57
CA ARG A 251 6.72 -23.45 -9.64
C ARG A 251 7.46 -23.77 -8.36
N HIS A 252 8.15 -22.80 -7.77
CA HIS A 252 8.90 -22.98 -6.53
C HIS A 252 8.01 -23.36 -5.35
N LEU A 253 6.82 -22.75 -5.29
CA LEU A 253 5.82 -23.01 -4.25
C LEU A 253 4.95 -24.27 -4.56
N GLY A 254 5.20 -24.97 -5.67
CA GLY A 254 4.47 -26.19 -6.02
C GLY A 254 3.08 -25.98 -6.61
N PHE A 255 2.80 -24.80 -7.13
CA PHE A 255 1.52 -24.51 -7.80
C PHE A 255 1.56 -24.84 -9.29
N ALA A 256 0.43 -25.28 -9.83
CA ALA A 256 0.25 -25.35 -11.29
C ALA A 256 0.26 -23.92 -11.89
N ILE A 257 0.93 -23.78 -13.02
CA ILE A 257 1.06 -22.53 -13.78
C ILE A 257 -0.22 -22.30 -14.59
#